data_5ac4a1213a46fa6b332ee81a3bd3210d
#
_entry.id   5ac4a1213a46fa6b332ee81a3bd3210d
#
_cell.length_a   1.000
_cell.length_b   1.000
_cell.length_c   1.000
_cell.angle_alpha   90.00
_cell.angle_beta   90.00
_cell.angle_gamma   90.00
#
_symmetry.space_group_name_H-M   'P 1'
#
loop_
_entity.id
_entity.type
_entity.pdbx_description
1 polymer ?
#
loop_
_entity_poly.entity_id
_entity_poly.type
_entity_poly.pdbx_seq_one_letter_code
_entity_poly.pdbx_strand_id
1 'polypeptide(L)'
;NLFDVKLRAIENMWAAGIDIVPVITIVNGLNNEQVGRVIEFALDNPKKISFLSFQPVSFTGRDEEVTPERRAAQRYTLAHLAHDVKDQTGIGEPARDWFPISFISTFTDWADLVKGPETQFGNVSCGCHPNCGIGTAILVDKETKERAAFTSFVDGPQLARDVRLVTDAGRGRAWSALGMALSLARNYDSFKAPSRLTVFSLMERFDKAFGATRRDYGKVGDGRTIEDVQKRRSDRFLFLFIAGMWFQDLFNYDFR
;
A
#
# COMPACT_ATOMS: atom_id res chain seq x y z
N ASN A 1 -12.78 25.43 7.42
CA ASN A 1 -12.13 24.14 7.63
C ASN A 1 -13.06 23.04 7.14
N LEU A 2 -12.59 22.19 6.22
CA LEU A 2 -13.37 21.08 5.65
C LEU A 2 -13.15 19.76 6.39
N PHE A 3 -12.45 19.76 7.51
CA PHE A 3 -12.06 18.54 8.21
C PHE A 3 -13.28 17.70 8.62
N ASP A 4 -14.28 18.33 9.26
CA ASP A 4 -15.51 17.65 9.69
C ASP A 4 -16.33 17.12 8.50
N VAL A 5 -16.29 17.84 7.37
CA VAL A 5 -16.94 17.39 6.13
C VAL A 5 -16.24 16.13 5.60
N LYS A 6 -14.90 16.09 5.62
CA LYS A 6 -14.11 14.92 5.21
C LYS A 6 -14.33 13.72 6.12
N LEU A 7 -14.41 13.93 7.44
CA LEU A 7 -14.73 12.85 8.37
C LEU A 7 -16.12 12.26 8.09
N ARG A 8 -17.14 13.10 7.90
CA ARG A 8 -18.48 12.61 7.54
C ARG A 8 -18.48 11.88 6.19
N ALA A 9 -17.69 12.35 5.22
CA ALA A 9 -17.55 11.66 3.94
C ALA A 9 -16.95 10.26 4.12
N ILE A 10 -15.93 10.10 4.96
CA ILE A 10 -15.34 8.80 5.29
C ILE A 10 -16.40 7.86 5.90
N GLU A 11 -17.18 8.34 6.87
CA GLU A 11 -18.25 7.54 7.49
C GLU A 11 -19.31 7.11 6.48
N ASN A 12 -19.76 8.05 5.64
CA ASN A 12 -20.77 7.77 4.63
C ASN A 12 -20.28 6.79 3.56
N MET A 13 -19.03 6.93 3.09
CA MET A 13 -18.42 6.00 2.13
C MET A 13 -18.28 4.61 2.74
N TRP A 14 -17.82 4.53 4.00
CA TRP A 14 -17.74 3.27 4.72
C TRP A 14 -19.12 2.60 4.87
N ALA A 15 -20.13 3.34 5.26
CA ALA A 15 -21.50 2.84 5.38
C ALA A 15 -22.07 2.34 4.05
N ALA A 16 -21.64 2.96 2.94
CA ALA A 16 -22.02 2.55 1.58
C ALA A 16 -21.16 1.40 1.02
N GLY A 17 -20.20 0.85 1.79
CA GLY A 17 -19.32 -0.22 1.34
C GLY A 17 -18.25 0.22 0.32
N ILE A 18 -17.97 1.52 0.24
CA ILE A 18 -16.98 2.09 -0.68
C ILE A 18 -15.60 2.05 -0.04
N ASP A 19 -14.60 1.57 -0.78
CA ASP A 19 -13.20 1.65 -0.35
C ASP A 19 -12.68 3.08 -0.37
N ILE A 20 -11.91 3.42 0.67
CA ILE A 20 -11.45 4.79 0.90
C ILE A 20 -9.93 4.82 0.77
N VAL A 21 -9.45 5.65 -0.16
CA VAL A 21 -8.03 5.97 -0.32
C VAL A 21 -7.85 7.48 -0.10
N PRO A 22 -7.43 7.91 1.07
CA PRO A 22 -7.03 9.30 1.27
C PRO A 22 -5.82 9.64 0.39
N VAL A 23 -5.94 10.73 -0.35
CA VAL A 23 -4.87 11.29 -1.18
C VAL A 23 -4.44 12.61 -0.58
N ILE A 24 -3.15 12.73 -0.27
CA ILE A 24 -2.59 13.86 0.45
C ILE A 24 -1.48 14.49 -0.37
N THR A 25 -1.68 15.72 -0.84
CA THR A 25 -0.59 16.50 -1.44
C THR A 25 0.35 16.99 -0.34
N ILE A 26 1.65 16.71 -0.48
CA ILE A 26 2.69 17.11 0.48
C ILE A 26 3.57 18.19 -0.13
N VAL A 27 3.76 19.24 0.65
CA VAL A 27 4.64 20.37 0.35
C VAL A 27 5.61 20.53 1.50
N ASN A 28 6.91 20.52 1.20
CA ASN A 28 7.94 20.69 2.21
C ASN A 28 7.81 22.04 2.92
N GLY A 29 7.95 22.06 4.23
CA GLY A 29 7.82 23.26 5.06
C GLY A 29 6.38 23.79 5.24
N LEU A 30 5.36 23.10 4.66
CA LEU A 30 3.96 23.48 4.80
C LEU A 30 3.15 22.44 5.58
N ASN A 31 3.22 21.19 5.19
CA ASN A 31 2.41 20.12 5.80
C ASN A 31 3.14 18.77 5.92
N ASN A 32 4.41 18.69 5.60
CA ASN A 32 5.19 17.46 5.76
C ASN A 32 5.29 16.99 7.23
N GLU A 33 5.19 17.91 8.19
CA GLU A 33 5.10 17.58 9.63
C GLU A 33 3.81 16.84 10.02
N GLN A 34 2.82 16.77 9.12
CA GLN A 34 1.55 16.10 9.36
C GLN A 34 1.52 14.64 8.85
N VAL A 35 2.57 14.18 8.19
CA VAL A 35 2.64 12.83 7.62
C VAL A 35 2.33 11.76 8.66
N GLY A 36 2.99 11.81 9.80
CA GLY A 36 2.77 10.87 10.90
C GLY A 36 1.32 10.91 11.42
N ARG A 37 0.74 12.09 11.59
CA ARG A 37 -0.65 12.22 12.08
C ARG A 37 -1.68 11.65 11.11
N VAL A 38 -1.45 11.78 9.82
CA VAL A 38 -2.31 11.17 8.79
C VAL A 38 -2.21 9.64 8.84
N ILE A 39 -0.99 9.12 9.02
CA ILE A 39 -0.76 7.67 9.14
C ILE A 39 -1.41 7.14 10.42
N GLU A 40 -1.23 7.81 11.56
CA GLU A 40 -1.86 7.43 12.82
C GLU A 40 -3.39 7.39 12.70
N PHE A 41 -3.98 8.40 12.04
CA PHE A 41 -5.41 8.39 11.77
C PHE A 41 -5.85 7.16 10.96
N ALA A 42 -5.09 6.75 9.93
CA ALA A 42 -5.39 5.55 9.16
C ALA A 42 -5.20 4.28 9.99
N LEU A 43 -4.15 4.21 10.80
CA LEU A 43 -3.85 3.09 11.68
C LEU A 43 -4.90 2.92 12.80
N ASP A 44 -5.54 4.00 13.21
CA ASP A 44 -6.67 3.98 14.15
C ASP A 44 -8.01 3.59 13.47
N ASN A 45 -8.06 3.73 12.14
CA ASN A 45 -9.23 3.40 11.34
C ASN A 45 -8.96 2.27 10.30
N PRO A 46 -8.30 1.15 10.69
CA PRO A 46 -7.80 0.17 9.72
C PRO A 46 -8.90 -0.59 8.99
N LYS A 47 -10.13 -0.56 9.48
CA LYS A 47 -11.30 -1.14 8.79
C LYS A 47 -11.79 -0.27 7.63
N LYS A 48 -11.58 1.05 7.72
CA LYS A 48 -12.10 2.04 6.76
C LYS A 48 -11.06 2.43 5.72
N ILE A 49 -9.79 2.49 6.15
CA ILE A 49 -8.67 2.96 5.35
C ILE A 49 -7.63 1.85 5.27
N SER A 50 -7.43 1.31 4.08
CA SER A 50 -6.42 0.27 3.81
C SER A 50 -5.25 0.77 2.97
N PHE A 51 -5.37 1.97 2.43
CA PHE A 51 -4.36 2.58 1.57
C PHE A 51 -4.29 4.09 1.79
N LEU A 52 -3.07 4.64 1.84
CA LEU A 52 -2.79 6.08 1.82
C LEU A 52 -1.93 6.41 0.60
N SER A 53 -2.27 7.45 -0.12
CA SER A 53 -1.48 7.98 -1.24
C SER A 53 -0.97 9.37 -0.90
N PHE A 54 0.34 9.49 -0.67
CA PHE A 54 1.00 10.78 -0.55
C PHE A 54 1.49 11.24 -1.91
N GLN A 55 1.21 12.48 -2.26
CA GLN A 55 1.59 13.06 -3.54
C GLN A 55 2.46 14.29 -3.30
N PRO A 56 3.78 14.15 -3.42
CA PRO A 56 4.67 15.30 -3.45
C PRO A 56 4.19 16.34 -4.46
N VAL A 57 4.23 17.61 -4.09
CA VAL A 57 3.80 18.69 -4.97
C VAL A 57 4.60 18.70 -6.27
N SER A 58 3.92 18.86 -7.38
CA SER A 58 4.50 19.11 -8.71
C SER A 58 4.31 20.57 -9.08
N PHE A 59 5.38 21.23 -9.48
CA PHE A 59 5.37 22.64 -9.87
C PHE A 59 5.04 22.76 -11.36
N THR A 60 3.76 22.69 -11.69
CA THR A 60 3.23 22.70 -13.05
C THR A 60 2.02 23.61 -13.17
N GLY A 61 1.70 24.04 -14.39
CA GLY A 61 0.49 24.80 -14.69
C GLY A 61 0.55 26.24 -14.19
N ARG A 62 -0.38 26.62 -13.31
CA ARG A 62 -0.56 28.01 -12.87
C ARG A 62 0.46 28.52 -11.84
N ASP A 63 1.50 27.74 -11.54
CA ASP A 63 2.59 28.15 -10.65
C ASP A 63 3.64 29.05 -11.35
N GLU A 64 3.16 29.96 -12.21
CA GLU A 64 4.01 30.89 -12.97
C GLU A 64 4.83 31.83 -12.07
N GLU A 65 4.34 32.07 -10.84
CA GLU A 65 4.97 32.94 -9.84
C GLU A 65 5.94 32.22 -8.90
N VAL A 66 6.16 30.91 -9.08
CA VAL A 66 7.05 30.16 -8.19
C VAL A 66 8.49 30.39 -8.58
N THR A 67 9.25 31.10 -7.74
CA THR A 67 10.68 31.32 -7.94
C THR A 67 11.48 30.02 -7.77
N PRO A 68 12.69 29.91 -8.35
CA PRO A 68 13.57 28.76 -8.15
C PRO A 68 13.84 28.46 -6.68
N GLU A 69 14.01 29.49 -5.85
CA GLU A 69 14.28 29.38 -4.42
C GLU A 69 13.05 28.78 -3.69
N ARG A 70 11.85 29.25 -4.01
CA ARG A 70 10.62 28.73 -3.46
C ARG A 70 10.39 27.27 -3.85
N ARG A 71 10.65 26.92 -5.13
CA ARG A 71 10.57 25.52 -5.57
C ARG A 71 11.56 24.64 -4.81
N ALA A 72 12.81 25.09 -4.66
CA ALA A 72 13.81 24.33 -3.92
C ALA A 72 13.39 24.12 -2.45
N ALA A 73 12.87 25.15 -1.79
CA ALA A 73 12.41 25.10 -0.40
C ALA A 73 11.18 24.20 -0.22
N GLN A 74 10.22 24.26 -1.14
CA GLN A 74 8.95 23.52 -1.06
C GLN A 74 9.01 22.12 -1.67
N ARG A 75 10.12 21.76 -2.34
CA ARG A 75 10.28 20.45 -2.94
C ARG A 75 10.26 19.36 -1.89
N TYR A 76 9.41 18.38 -2.12
CA TYR A 76 9.30 17.17 -1.32
C TYR A 76 9.54 15.97 -2.23
N THR A 77 10.33 15.01 -1.79
CA THR A 77 10.69 13.83 -2.57
C THR A 77 10.15 12.56 -1.94
N LEU A 78 10.16 11.45 -2.69
CA LEU A 78 9.78 10.15 -2.16
C LEU A 78 10.71 9.69 -1.01
N ALA A 79 12.00 10.06 -1.08
CA ALA A 79 12.93 9.80 0.00
C ALA A 79 12.56 10.59 1.26
N HIS A 80 12.18 11.87 1.14
CA HIS A 80 11.67 12.64 2.28
C HIS A 80 10.46 11.96 2.91
N LEU A 81 9.52 11.45 2.10
CA LEU A 81 8.36 10.72 2.63
C LEU A 81 8.77 9.51 3.47
N ALA A 82 9.68 8.69 2.96
CA ALA A 82 10.14 7.50 3.69
C ALA A 82 10.80 7.85 5.03
N HIS A 83 11.61 8.93 5.06
CA HIS A 83 12.21 9.44 6.29
C HIS A 83 11.17 10.04 7.24
N ASP A 84 10.28 10.91 6.75
CA ASP A 84 9.23 11.51 7.57
C ASP A 84 8.30 10.44 8.19
N VAL A 85 7.98 9.38 7.47
CA VAL A 85 7.21 8.26 8.01
C VAL A 85 7.98 7.62 9.17
N LYS A 86 9.27 7.32 9.00
CA LYS A 86 10.11 6.75 10.06
C LYS A 86 10.23 7.68 11.26
N ASP A 87 10.56 8.93 11.02
CA ASP A 87 10.86 9.89 12.08
C ASP A 87 9.60 10.26 12.88
N GLN A 88 8.44 10.34 12.24
CA GLN A 88 7.19 10.75 12.88
C GLN A 88 6.38 9.57 13.45
N THR A 89 6.58 8.34 12.98
CA THR A 89 5.81 7.17 13.45
C THR A 89 6.66 6.08 14.10
N GLY A 90 7.96 6.12 13.92
CA GLY A 90 8.89 5.05 14.32
C GLY A 90 8.81 3.78 13.44
N ILE A 91 7.95 3.74 12.42
CA ILE A 91 7.66 2.56 11.60
C ILE A 91 8.35 2.68 10.23
N GLY A 92 8.89 1.57 9.75
CA GLY A 92 9.47 1.46 8.41
C GLY A 92 10.87 2.09 8.29
N GLU A 93 11.84 1.26 7.96
CA GLU A 93 13.21 1.73 7.67
C GLU A 93 13.29 2.21 6.21
N PRO A 94 13.67 3.47 5.95
CA PRO A 94 13.64 4.04 4.59
C PRO A 94 14.37 3.19 3.54
N ALA A 95 15.53 2.65 3.88
CA ALA A 95 16.34 1.86 2.94
C ALA A 95 15.90 0.38 2.82
N ARG A 96 15.09 -0.14 3.75
CA ARG A 96 14.69 -1.55 3.78
C ARG A 96 13.24 -1.77 3.38
N ASP A 97 12.34 -0.90 3.83
CA ASP A 97 10.90 -1.20 3.83
C ASP A 97 10.13 -0.47 2.71
N TRP A 98 10.83 0.27 1.87
CA TRP A 98 10.23 1.02 0.77
C TRP A 98 10.69 0.46 -0.57
N PHE A 99 9.73 0.19 -1.44
CA PHE A 99 9.96 -0.42 -2.75
C PHE A 99 9.30 0.41 -3.86
N PRO A 100 9.87 0.40 -5.06
CA PRO A 100 9.16 0.94 -6.22
C PRO A 100 7.76 0.33 -6.37
N ILE A 101 6.77 1.11 -6.76
CA ILE A 101 5.39 0.59 -6.95
C ILE A 101 5.36 -0.58 -7.95
N SER A 102 6.27 -0.58 -8.95
CA SER A 102 6.42 -1.70 -9.89
C SER A 102 6.75 -3.04 -9.21
N PHE A 103 7.27 -3.03 -7.99
CA PHE A 103 7.52 -4.24 -7.21
C PHE A 103 6.25 -5.06 -6.97
N ILE A 104 5.09 -4.40 -6.86
CA ILE A 104 3.80 -5.07 -6.65
C ILE A 104 3.38 -5.93 -7.85
N SER A 105 3.88 -5.64 -9.05
CA SER A 105 3.54 -6.36 -10.29
C SER A 105 3.80 -7.86 -10.16
N THR A 106 4.88 -8.25 -9.48
CA THR A 106 5.20 -9.67 -9.26
C THR A 106 4.08 -10.42 -8.53
N PHE A 107 3.44 -9.77 -7.58
CA PHE A 107 2.35 -10.34 -6.79
C PHE A 107 1.01 -10.29 -7.53
N THR A 108 0.81 -9.27 -8.36
CA THR A 108 -0.38 -9.17 -9.19
C THR A 108 -0.39 -10.21 -10.31
N ASP A 109 0.75 -10.45 -10.95
CA ASP A 109 0.92 -11.49 -11.96
C ASP A 109 0.63 -12.89 -11.38
N TRP A 110 1.14 -13.16 -10.16
CA TRP A 110 0.81 -14.38 -9.43
C TRP A 110 -0.69 -14.46 -9.11
N ALA A 111 -1.31 -13.37 -8.65
CA ALA A 111 -2.73 -13.35 -8.32
C ALA A 111 -3.60 -13.65 -9.55
N ASP A 112 -3.27 -13.10 -10.71
CA ASP A 112 -3.94 -13.39 -11.98
C ASP A 112 -3.83 -14.86 -12.36
N LEU A 113 -2.66 -15.46 -12.17
CA LEU A 113 -2.45 -16.89 -12.43
C LEU A 113 -3.31 -17.78 -11.52
N VAL A 114 -3.43 -17.43 -10.24
CA VAL A 114 -4.16 -18.23 -9.24
C VAL A 114 -5.66 -17.97 -9.29
N LYS A 115 -6.08 -16.73 -9.43
CA LYS A 115 -7.51 -16.34 -9.37
C LYS A 115 -8.15 -16.28 -10.76
N GLY A 116 -7.36 -16.21 -11.81
CA GLY A 116 -7.78 -16.12 -13.22
C GLY A 116 -7.80 -14.68 -13.77
N PRO A 117 -7.81 -14.51 -15.08
CA PRO A 117 -7.65 -13.21 -15.75
C PRO A 117 -8.79 -12.23 -15.48
N GLU A 118 -9.91 -12.69 -14.94
CA GLU A 118 -11.03 -11.84 -14.56
C GLU A 118 -10.78 -11.04 -13.28
N THR A 119 -9.69 -11.33 -12.57
CA THR A 119 -9.34 -10.60 -11.35
C THR A 119 -8.93 -9.17 -11.63
N GLN A 120 -8.44 -8.89 -12.83
CA GLN A 120 -7.89 -7.61 -13.27
C GLN A 120 -6.81 -7.04 -12.34
N PHE A 121 -6.23 -7.89 -11.51
CA PHE A 121 -5.13 -7.48 -10.64
C PHE A 121 -3.89 -7.16 -11.47
N GLY A 122 -3.69 -7.81 -12.61
CA GLY A 122 -2.65 -7.48 -13.59
C GLY A 122 -2.75 -6.04 -14.12
N ASN A 123 -3.94 -5.43 -14.09
CA ASN A 123 -4.13 -4.02 -14.44
C ASN A 123 -3.62 -3.06 -13.35
N VAL A 124 -3.28 -3.56 -12.17
CA VAL A 124 -2.59 -2.78 -11.12
C VAL A 124 -1.07 -2.78 -11.36
N SER A 125 -0.59 -3.50 -12.36
CA SER A 125 0.80 -3.44 -12.77
C SER A 125 1.14 -2.02 -13.22
N CYS A 126 1.99 -1.35 -12.45
CA CYS A 126 2.49 -0.05 -12.84
C CYS A 126 3.69 -0.26 -13.77
N GLY A 127 3.50 -0.02 -15.07
CA GLY A 127 4.59 0.08 -16.04
C GLY A 127 5.41 1.35 -15.90
N CYS A 128 5.24 2.09 -14.82
CA CYS A 128 5.92 3.34 -14.55
C CYS A 128 7.41 3.12 -14.28
N HIS A 129 8.20 4.14 -14.56
CA HIS A 129 9.59 4.19 -14.13
C HIS A 129 9.68 3.98 -12.61
N PRO A 130 10.68 3.25 -12.07
CA PRO A 130 10.81 3.00 -10.62
C PRO A 130 10.78 4.26 -9.74
N ASN A 131 11.18 5.39 -10.29
CA ASN A 131 11.15 6.68 -9.59
C ASN A 131 9.78 7.37 -9.56
N CYS A 132 8.75 6.83 -10.24
CA CYS A 132 7.41 7.43 -10.23
C CYS A 132 6.67 7.23 -8.91
N GLY A 133 7.05 6.23 -8.15
CA GLY A 133 6.43 5.97 -6.87
C GLY A 133 7.12 4.88 -6.07
N ILE A 134 7.02 5.03 -4.76
CA ILE A 134 7.47 4.02 -3.79
C ILE A 134 6.33 3.68 -2.85
N GLY A 135 6.39 2.52 -2.24
CA GLY A 135 5.38 2.10 -1.26
C GLY A 135 5.93 1.18 -0.20
N THR A 136 5.21 1.12 0.89
CA THR A 136 5.41 0.18 1.99
C THR A 136 4.09 -0.38 2.46
N ALA A 137 4.13 -1.51 3.17
CA ALA A 137 2.98 -2.13 3.79
C ALA A 137 3.21 -2.27 5.30
N ILE A 138 2.27 -1.78 6.08
CA ILE A 138 2.28 -1.90 7.54
C ILE A 138 1.22 -2.92 7.94
N LEU A 139 1.61 -3.93 8.69
CA LEU A 139 0.69 -4.85 9.33
C LEU A 139 0.25 -4.26 10.69
N VAL A 140 -1.05 -4.32 10.93
CA VAL A 140 -1.68 -3.84 12.17
C VAL A 140 -2.39 -4.98 12.85
N ASP A 141 -2.06 -5.28 14.10
CA ASP A 141 -2.88 -6.10 14.99
C ASP A 141 -3.92 -5.21 15.68
N LYS A 142 -5.19 -5.42 15.36
CA LYS A 142 -6.28 -4.60 15.94
C LYS A 142 -6.49 -4.81 17.43
N GLU A 143 -6.09 -5.96 17.97
CA GLU A 143 -6.27 -6.28 19.38
C GLU A 143 -5.16 -5.68 20.24
N THR A 144 -3.90 -5.93 19.85
CA THR A 144 -2.75 -5.46 20.62
C THR A 144 -2.30 -4.06 20.24
N LYS A 145 -2.77 -3.53 19.09
CA LYS A 145 -2.29 -2.29 18.47
C LYS A 145 -0.84 -2.33 18.02
N GLU A 146 -0.26 -3.53 17.99
CA GLU A 146 1.10 -3.73 17.47
C GLU A 146 1.11 -3.44 15.96
N ARG A 147 2.16 -2.78 15.50
CA ARG A 147 2.33 -2.31 14.14
C ARG A 147 3.74 -2.64 13.67
N ALA A 148 3.87 -3.22 12.49
CA ALA A 148 5.19 -3.54 11.93
C ALA A 148 5.19 -3.37 10.41
N ALA A 149 6.27 -2.85 9.86
CA ALA A 149 6.47 -2.90 8.42
C ALA A 149 6.56 -4.38 7.98
N PHE A 150 5.86 -4.74 6.91
CA PHE A 150 5.81 -6.12 6.40
C PHE A 150 7.21 -6.69 6.18
N THR A 151 8.09 -5.90 5.62
CA THR A 151 9.47 -6.28 5.30
C THR A 151 10.42 -6.25 6.48
N SER A 152 9.95 -5.90 7.68
CA SER A 152 10.72 -6.07 8.90
C SER A 152 10.79 -7.53 9.37
N PHE A 153 9.82 -8.36 8.97
CA PHE A 153 9.71 -9.78 9.33
C PHE A 153 9.53 -10.71 8.13
N VAL A 154 9.51 -10.18 6.91
CA VAL A 154 9.53 -10.94 5.66
C VAL A 154 10.62 -10.39 4.75
N ASP A 155 11.47 -11.26 4.21
CA ASP A 155 12.43 -10.85 3.17
C ASP A 155 11.67 -10.57 1.87
N GLY A 156 11.25 -9.32 1.70
CA GLY A 156 10.44 -8.88 0.54
C GLY A 156 11.12 -9.12 -0.80
N PRO A 157 12.38 -8.71 -1.00
CA PRO A 157 13.12 -8.96 -2.23
C PRO A 157 13.27 -10.45 -2.58
N GLN A 158 13.54 -11.30 -1.59
CA GLN A 158 13.65 -12.74 -1.84
C GLN A 158 12.28 -13.35 -2.12
N LEU A 159 11.25 -12.95 -1.36
CA LEU A 159 9.87 -13.37 -1.62
C LEU A 159 9.44 -13.03 -3.05
N ALA A 160 9.72 -11.82 -3.53
CA ALA A 160 9.36 -11.44 -4.89
C ALA A 160 10.09 -12.29 -5.94
N ARG A 161 11.37 -12.60 -5.74
CA ARG A 161 12.11 -13.52 -6.63
C ARG A 161 11.50 -14.91 -6.65
N ASP A 162 11.19 -15.46 -5.47
CA ASP A 162 10.60 -16.79 -5.33
C ASP A 162 9.21 -16.85 -5.99
N VAL A 163 8.38 -15.82 -5.78
CA VAL A 163 7.04 -15.72 -6.39
C VAL A 163 7.13 -15.61 -7.90
N ARG A 164 8.07 -14.82 -8.42
CA ARG A 164 8.30 -14.72 -9.87
C ARG A 164 8.67 -16.06 -10.48
N LEU A 165 9.58 -16.81 -9.86
CA LEU A 165 9.93 -18.16 -10.33
C LEU A 165 8.71 -19.10 -10.34
N VAL A 166 7.84 -19.00 -9.33
CA VAL A 166 6.60 -19.78 -9.26
C VAL A 166 5.65 -19.39 -10.39
N THR A 167 5.52 -18.10 -10.67
CA THR A 167 4.64 -17.56 -11.73
C THR A 167 5.16 -17.95 -13.11
N ASP A 168 6.46 -17.75 -13.37
CA ASP A 168 7.10 -18.04 -14.66
C ASP A 168 7.09 -19.56 -14.99
N ALA A 169 7.09 -20.42 -13.97
CA ALA A 169 7.00 -21.86 -14.16
C ALA A 169 5.66 -22.33 -14.74
N GLY A 170 4.58 -21.55 -14.62
CA GLY A 170 3.30 -21.78 -15.28
C GLY A 170 2.61 -23.12 -14.98
N ARG A 171 2.90 -23.76 -13.83
CA ARG A 171 2.46 -25.13 -13.50
C ARG A 171 0.98 -25.23 -13.06
N GLY A 172 0.19 -24.18 -13.23
CA GLY A 172 -1.23 -24.14 -12.88
C GLY A 172 -1.52 -23.69 -11.46
N ARG A 173 -2.81 -23.48 -11.16
CA ARG A 173 -3.30 -22.77 -9.97
C ARG A 173 -2.86 -23.39 -8.64
N ALA A 174 -2.99 -24.70 -8.50
CA ALA A 174 -2.65 -25.41 -7.26
C ALA A 174 -1.15 -25.31 -6.93
N TRP A 175 -0.29 -25.50 -7.94
CA TRP A 175 1.15 -25.36 -7.81
C TRP A 175 1.56 -23.94 -7.48
N SER A 176 0.94 -22.96 -8.10
CA SER A 176 1.23 -21.54 -7.85
C SER A 176 0.78 -21.10 -6.47
N ALA A 177 -0.35 -21.62 -5.97
CA ALA A 177 -0.80 -21.37 -4.61
C ALA A 177 0.15 -22.03 -3.58
N LEU A 178 0.52 -23.29 -3.80
CA LEU A 178 1.50 -23.98 -2.94
C LEU A 178 2.87 -23.30 -2.98
N GLY A 179 3.33 -22.90 -4.17
CA GLY A 179 4.58 -22.17 -4.34
C GLY A 179 4.63 -20.88 -3.56
N MET A 180 3.55 -20.09 -3.58
CA MET A 180 3.43 -18.87 -2.75
C MET A 180 3.49 -19.19 -1.26
N ALA A 181 2.78 -20.24 -0.83
CA ALA A 181 2.78 -20.68 0.56
C ALA A 181 4.19 -21.03 1.05
N LEU A 182 4.91 -21.81 0.26
CA LEU A 182 6.30 -22.18 0.57
C LEU A 182 7.25 -20.98 0.52
N SER A 183 7.06 -20.08 -0.44
CA SER A 183 7.84 -18.85 -0.55
C SER A 183 7.63 -17.95 0.67
N LEU A 184 6.40 -17.75 1.12
CA LEU A 184 6.11 -17.02 2.35
C LEU A 184 6.73 -17.69 3.57
N ALA A 185 6.56 -19.01 3.73
CA ALA A 185 7.11 -19.74 4.87
C ALA A 185 8.64 -19.66 4.94
N ARG A 186 9.32 -19.70 3.78
CA ARG A 186 10.78 -19.61 3.69
C ARG A 186 11.32 -18.23 4.04
N ASN A 187 10.57 -17.19 3.69
CA ASN A 187 11.00 -15.79 3.83
C ASN A 187 10.45 -15.09 5.09
N TYR A 188 9.74 -15.84 5.95
CA TYR A 188 9.11 -15.34 7.16
C TYR A 188 10.02 -15.53 8.38
N ASP A 189 10.26 -14.45 9.11
CA ASP A 189 10.99 -14.47 10.37
C ASP A 189 10.02 -14.35 11.55
N SER A 190 9.75 -15.48 12.20
CA SER A 190 8.81 -15.55 13.33
C SER A 190 9.28 -14.80 14.58
N PHE A 191 10.58 -14.52 14.72
CA PHE A 191 11.12 -13.80 15.87
C PHE A 191 10.94 -12.28 15.74
N LYS A 192 10.81 -11.79 14.50
CA LYS A 192 10.59 -10.37 14.21
C LYS A 192 9.13 -10.04 13.90
N ALA A 193 8.32 -11.07 13.67
CA ALA A 193 6.91 -10.90 13.36
C ALA A 193 6.11 -10.41 14.58
N PRO A 194 5.04 -9.65 14.37
CA PRO A 194 4.11 -9.29 15.43
C PRO A 194 3.60 -10.49 16.21
N SER A 195 3.35 -10.27 17.51
CA SER A 195 2.88 -11.30 18.43
C SER A 195 1.68 -12.06 17.86
N ARG A 196 1.70 -13.39 17.94
CA ARG A 196 0.61 -14.26 17.45
C ARG A 196 0.37 -14.24 15.93
N LEU A 197 1.13 -13.49 15.15
CA LEU A 197 1.10 -13.63 13.70
C LEU A 197 1.80 -14.95 13.34
N THR A 198 1.10 -15.81 12.64
CA THR A 198 1.66 -17.05 12.09
C THR A 198 1.81 -16.94 10.58
N VAL A 199 2.69 -17.72 9.99
CA VAL A 199 2.79 -17.84 8.53
C VAL A 199 1.42 -18.15 7.90
N PHE A 200 0.63 -19.00 8.56
CA PHE A 200 -0.69 -19.37 8.06
C PHE A 200 -1.66 -18.19 8.05
N SER A 201 -1.74 -17.42 9.15
CA SER A 201 -2.56 -16.21 9.17
C SER A 201 -2.05 -15.13 8.21
N LEU A 202 -0.74 -15.04 8.00
CA LEU A 202 -0.16 -14.15 6.99
C LEU A 202 -0.57 -14.56 5.58
N MET A 203 -0.51 -15.86 5.25
CA MET A 203 -0.97 -16.39 3.96
C MET A 203 -2.46 -16.08 3.70
N GLU A 204 -3.30 -16.26 4.71
CA GLU A 204 -4.71 -15.92 4.62
C GLU A 204 -4.92 -14.41 4.37
N ARG A 205 -4.12 -13.56 5.02
CA ARG A 205 -4.15 -12.11 4.79
C ARG A 205 -3.68 -11.75 3.39
N PHE A 206 -2.63 -12.40 2.92
CA PHE A 206 -2.11 -12.21 1.59
C PHE A 206 -3.15 -12.60 0.53
N ASP A 207 -3.78 -13.77 0.68
CA ASP A 207 -4.87 -14.20 -0.19
C ASP A 207 -6.04 -13.20 -0.20
N LYS A 208 -6.44 -12.69 0.96
CA LYS A 208 -7.53 -11.71 1.07
C LYS A 208 -7.14 -10.34 0.51
N ALA A 209 -5.91 -9.88 0.73
CA ALA A 209 -5.43 -8.60 0.20
C ALA A 209 -5.36 -8.59 -1.33
N PHE A 210 -4.86 -9.68 -1.93
CA PHE A 210 -4.76 -9.85 -3.37
C PHE A 210 -5.95 -10.58 -3.99
N GLY A 211 -6.81 -11.19 -3.19
CA GLY A 211 -7.98 -11.92 -3.65
C GLY A 211 -9.28 -11.11 -3.65
N ALA A 212 -9.28 -9.93 -3.05
CA ALA A 212 -10.38 -8.97 -3.16
C ALA A 212 -10.32 -8.31 -4.54
N THR A 213 -10.92 -8.94 -5.50
CA THR A 213 -10.89 -8.52 -6.90
C THR A 213 -12.13 -7.70 -7.24
N ARG A 214 -12.11 -7.00 -8.40
CA ARG A 214 -13.31 -6.41 -9.00
C ARG A 214 -14.49 -7.38 -9.06
N ARG A 215 -14.24 -8.68 -9.10
CA ARG A 215 -15.28 -9.71 -9.01
C ARG A 215 -16.03 -9.64 -7.69
N ASP A 216 -15.33 -9.30 -6.62
CA ASP A 216 -15.94 -9.16 -5.30
C ASP A 216 -16.68 -7.81 -5.17
N TYR A 217 -16.18 -6.76 -5.83
CA TYR A 217 -16.82 -5.45 -5.89
C TYR A 217 -17.88 -5.36 -7.00
N GLY A 218 -17.66 -6.01 -8.15
CA GLY A 218 -18.61 -6.04 -9.25
C GLY A 218 -19.84 -6.90 -8.99
N LYS A 219 -19.81 -7.69 -7.92
CA LYS A 219 -20.93 -8.53 -7.46
C LYS A 219 -21.76 -7.92 -6.33
N VAL A 220 -21.50 -6.68 -5.96
CA VAL A 220 -22.49 -5.89 -5.23
C VAL A 220 -23.66 -5.68 -6.17
N GLY A 221 -24.67 -6.52 -6.03
CA GLY A 221 -25.81 -6.66 -6.96
C GLY A 221 -26.20 -8.13 -7.20
N ASP A 222 -25.25 -9.07 -7.05
CA ASP A 222 -25.48 -10.52 -7.14
C ASP A 222 -25.74 -11.18 -5.79
N GLY A 223 -26.42 -10.48 -4.85
CA GLY A 223 -26.82 -11.01 -3.56
C GLY A 223 -25.76 -10.88 -2.43
N ARG A 224 -24.62 -10.23 -2.68
CA ARG A 224 -23.70 -9.82 -1.60
C ARG A 224 -24.15 -8.50 -0.99
N THR A 225 -24.20 -8.48 0.33
CA THR A 225 -24.51 -7.28 1.11
C THR A 225 -23.25 -6.45 1.37
N ILE A 226 -23.43 -5.17 1.67
CA ILE A 226 -22.38 -4.29 2.20
C ILE A 226 -21.71 -4.94 3.42
N GLU A 227 -22.46 -5.64 4.25
CA GLU A 227 -21.98 -6.37 5.42
C GLU A 227 -20.99 -7.48 5.04
N ASP A 228 -21.18 -8.17 3.92
CA ASP A 228 -20.23 -9.19 3.45
C ASP A 228 -18.89 -8.58 3.03
N VAL A 229 -18.90 -7.39 2.44
CA VAL A 229 -17.68 -6.65 2.11
C VAL A 229 -17.00 -6.16 3.39
N GLN A 230 -17.76 -5.65 4.35
CA GLN A 230 -17.26 -5.16 5.63
C GLN A 230 -16.74 -6.30 6.52
N LYS A 231 -17.34 -7.49 6.45
CA LYS A 231 -16.95 -8.68 7.22
C LYS A 231 -15.50 -9.12 6.91
N ARG A 232 -15.01 -8.91 5.69
CA ARG A 232 -13.62 -9.18 5.34
C ARG A 232 -12.62 -8.30 6.10
N ARG A 233 -13.06 -7.15 6.59
CA ARG A 233 -12.27 -6.24 7.41
C ARG A 233 -12.45 -6.48 8.92
N SER A 234 -13.15 -7.56 9.29
CA SER A 234 -13.29 -7.98 10.70
C SER A 234 -12.07 -8.70 11.25
N ASP A 235 -11.15 -9.06 10.39
CA ASP A 235 -9.97 -9.83 10.75
C ASP A 235 -9.07 -9.10 11.75
N ARG A 236 -8.36 -9.88 12.56
CA ARG A 236 -7.46 -9.35 13.59
C ARG A 236 -6.32 -8.56 12.98
N PHE A 237 -5.65 -9.13 11.98
CA PHE A 237 -4.53 -8.48 11.29
C PHE A 237 -5.02 -7.81 10.01
N LEU A 238 -4.64 -6.56 9.80
CA LEU A 238 -4.94 -5.81 8.58
C LEU A 238 -3.67 -5.19 8.03
N PHE A 239 -3.65 -4.97 6.72
CA PHE A 239 -2.62 -4.17 6.06
C PHE A 239 -3.09 -2.73 5.87
N LEU A 240 -2.19 -1.80 6.16
CA LEU A 240 -2.22 -0.43 5.66
C LEU A 240 -1.10 -0.28 4.62
N PHE A 241 -1.46 -0.03 3.39
CA PHE A 241 -0.50 0.30 2.33
C PHE A 241 -0.28 1.81 2.30
N ILE A 242 0.97 2.23 2.23
CA ILE A 242 1.35 3.63 2.08
C ILE A 242 2.14 3.75 0.79
N ALA A 243 1.72 4.63 -0.10
CA ALA A 243 2.46 4.94 -1.32
C ALA A 243 2.76 6.43 -1.41
N GLY A 244 3.96 6.73 -1.87
CA GLY A 244 4.31 8.03 -2.39
C GLY A 244 4.27 7.97 -3.91
N MET A 245 3.45 8.79 -4.54
CA MET A 245 3.34 8.89 -5.98
C MET A 245 3.76 10.28 -6.44
N TRP A 246 4.78 10.34 -7.26
CA TRP A 246 5.36 11.59 -7.70
C TRP A 246 4.95 11.90 -9.13
N PHE A 247 4.16 12.92 -9.29
CA PHE A 247 3.92 13.52 -10.61
C PHE A 247 5.13 14.36 -10.95
N GLN A 248 5.88 13.89 -11.93
CA GLN A 248 7.13 14.54 -12.33
C GLN A 248 6.81 15.84 -13.06
N ASP A 249 7.55 16.89 -12.73
CA ASP A 249 7.55 18.15 -13.43
C ASP A 249 8.91 18.39 -14.10
N LEU A 250 8.99 19.42 -14.94
CA LEU A 250 10.22 19.75 -15.69
C LEU A 250 11.44 20.03 -14.80
N PHE A 251 11.21 20.27 -13.50
CA PHE A 251 12.25 20.61 -12.54
C PHE A 251 12.75 19.41 -11.74
N ASN A 252 12.10 18.27 -11.90
CA ASN A 252 12.42 17.02 -11.20
C ASN A 252 13.28 16.07 -12.04
N TYR A 253 13.40 16.34 -13.32
CA TYR A 253 14.29 15.60 -14.21
C TYR A 253 15.57 16.36 -14.51
N ASP A 254 16.69 15.69 -14.38
CA ASP A 254 17.92 16.08 -15.05
C ASP A 254 17.97 15.33 -16.39
N PHE A 255 17.75 16.07 -17.47
CA PHE A 255 17.81 15.54 -18.84
C PHE A 255 19.23 15.56 -19.43
N ARG A 256 20.25 15.70 -18.62
CA ARG A 256 21.65 15.73 -19.05
C ARG A 256 22.24 14.33 -19.17
#